data_0f207cdfa59644f9fc378597ec98eb39
#
_entry.id   0f207cdfa59644f9fc378597ec98eb39
#
_cell.length_a   1.000
_cell.length_b   1.000
_cell.length_c   1.000
_cell.angle_alpha   90.00
_cell.angle_beta   90.00
_cell.angle_gamma   90.00
#
_symmetry.space_group_name_H-M   'P 1'
#
loop_
_entity.id
_entity.type
_entity.pdbx_description
1 polymer ?
#
loop_
_entity_poly.entity_id
_entity_poly.type
_entity_poly.pdbx_seq_one_letter_code
_entity_poly.pdbx_strand_id
1 'polypeptide(L)'
;MIRVNIYTFLFCTIFLAIGCYAQQASYPKSKILQKNFSNNLKDQLRELEKDSFVQYLNECREEWKNNPYRPIYHFSSPESILHDPNGLCYWQGNWHLFYQYLPSKDFRQHWGHAVSHDLIHWKDLPIALYPSPENMCYSGATLAEKDKVIAMYYGVDLGDIVATTIRYY
;
A
#
# COMPACT_ATOMS: atom_id res chain seq x y z
N MET A 1 54.91 -32.93 -13.92
CA MET A 1 54.42 -32.58 -12.56
C MET A 1 54.13 -31.06 -12.56
N ILE A 2 52.84 -30.71 -12.76
CA ILE A 2 52.39 -29.30 -12.90
C ILE A 2 52.10 -28.78 -11.48
N ARG A 3 52.92 -27.86 -11.00
CA ARG A 3 52.64 -27.13 -9.77
C ARG A 3 51.59 -26.08 -10.04
N VAL A 4 50.33 -26.35 -9.71
CA VAL A 4 49.28 -25.33 -9.71
C VAL A 4 49.50 -24.45 -8.47
N ASN A 5 49.67 -23.16 -8.73
CA ASN A 5 49.99 -22.16 -7.73
C ASN A 5 48.72 -21.85 -6.89
N ILE A 6 48.72 -22.29 -5.63
CA ILE A 6 47.60 -22.14 -4.69
C ILE A 6 47.10 -20.69 -4.57
N TYR A 7 47.98 -19.71 -4.80
CA TYR A 7 47.64 -18.29 -4.75
C TYR A 7 46.74 -17.84 -5.88
N THR A 8 46.75 -18.50 -7.05
CA THR A 8 45.86 -18.18 -8.15
C THR A 8 44.43 -18.61 -7.90
N PHE A 9 44.24 -19.68 -7.13
CA PHE A 9 42.89 -20.18 -6.75
C PHE A 9 42.27 -19.29 -5.66
N LEU A 10 43.06 -18.78 -4.72
CA LEU A 10 42.57 -17.91 -3.66
C LEU A 10 42.12 -16.53 -4.19
N PHE A 11 42.81 -16.02 -5.22
CA PHE A 11 42.44 -14.74 -5.85
C PHE A 11 41.15 -14.82 -6.67
N CYS A 12 40.89 -15.94 -7.35
CA CYS A 12 39.63 -16.17 -8.09
C CYS A 12 38.43 -16.35 -7.15
N THR A 13 38.60 -16.96 -6.00
CA THR A 13 37.49 -17.15 -5.04
C THR A 13 37.11 -15.86 -4.31
N ILE A 14 38.08 -14.98 -4.07
CA ILE A 14 37.79 -13.63 -3.46
C ILE A 14 37.07 -12.73 -4.47
N PHE A 15 37.41 -12.77 -5.77
CA PHE A 15 36.72 -11.98 -6.80
C PHE A 15 35.30 -12.47 -7.08
N LEU A 16 35.01 -13.76 -6.89
CA LEU A 16 33.64 -14.31 -7.02
C LEU A 16 32.75 -14.00 -5.82
N ALA A 17 33.34 -13.73 -4.65
CA ALA A 17 32.57 -13.36 -3.45
C ALA A 17 32.19 -11.86 -3.40
N ILE A 18 32.83 -11.00 -4.17
CA ILE A 18 32.55 -9.55 -4.21
C ILE A 18 31.47 -9.20 -5.26
N GLY A 19 31.10 -10.13 -6.15
CA GLY A 19 30.29 -9.88 -7.33
C GLY A 19 28.77 -10.04 -7.18
N CYS A 20 28.22 -10.30 -5.99
CA CYS A 20 26.79 -10.56 -5.84
C CYS A 20 26.08 -9.76 -4.73
N TYR A 21 26.52 -8.57 -4.46
CA TYR A 21 25.59 -7.60 -3.87
C TYR A 21 24.86 -6.95 -5.04
N ALA A 22 23.79 -7.56 -5.49
CA ALA A 22 22.81 -6.87 -6.32
C ALA A 22 22.38 -5.64 -5.51
N GLN A 23 22.78 -4.47 -5.98
CA GLN A 23 22.39 -3.20 -5.39
C GLN A 23 20.86 -3.15 -5.57
N GLN A 24 20.14 -3.47 -4.51
CA GLN A 24 18.69 -3.44 -4.51
C GLN A 24 18.29 -2.01 -4.86
N ALA A 25 17.67 -1.83 -6.01
CA ALA A 25 17.24 -0.51 -6.44
C ALA A 25 16.33 0.07 -5.37
N SER A 26 16.76 1.10 -4.68
CA SER A 26 15.89 1.79 -3.71
C SER A 26 15.14 2.88 -4.46
N TYR A 27 13.85 2.70 -4.61
CA TYR A 27 12.97 3.71 -5.16
C TYR A 27 12.75 4.84 -4.16
N PRO A 28 12.49 6.07 -4.62
CA PRO A 28 12.21 7.18 -3.73
C PRO A 28 10.94 6.87 -2.91
N LYS A 29 10.90 7.34 -1.69
CA LYS A 29 9.69 7.24 -0.85
C LYS A 29 8.50 7.89 -1.55
N SER A 30 7.28 7.45 -1.20
CA SER A 30 6.05 8.07 -1.68
C SER A 30 6.05 9.58 -1.41
N LYS A 31 5.52 10.35 -2.36
CA LYS A 31 5.28 11.79 -2.20
C LYS A 31 4.11 12.09 -1.27
N ILE A 32 3.27 11.06 -0.99
CA ILE A 32 2.20 11.18 -0.01
C ILE A 32 2.79 10.91 1.37
N LEU A 33 2.54 11.81 2.30
CA LEU A 33 3.04 11.68 3.67
C LEU A 33 2.36 10.49 4.36
N GLN A 34 3.15 9.48 4.69
CA GLN A 34 2.68 8.37 5.51
C GLN A 34 2.60 8.83 6.97
N LYS A 35 1.44 8.66 7.58
CA LYS A 35 1.22 8.90 9.00
C LYS A 35 1.20 7.60 9.79
N ASN A 36 1.72 7.67 11.00
CA ASN A 36 1.56 6.61 11.99
C ASN A 36 0.43 7.03 12.94
N PHE A 37 -0.62 6.25 12.97
CA PHE A 37 -1.76 6.47 13.86
C PHE A 37 -1.55 5.80 15.21
N SER A 38 -2.22 6.33 16.24
CA SER A 38 -2.24 5.73 17.58
C SER A 38 -2.77 4.30 17.54
N ASN A 39 -2.25 3.43 18.41
CA ASN A 39 -2.84 2.10 18.63
C ASN A 39 -4.12 2.15 19.48
N ASN A 40 -4.46 3.30 20.06
CA ASN A 40 -5.69 3.51 20.81
C ASN A 40 -6.79 3.96 19.86
N LEU A 41 -7.89 3.21 19.74
CA LEU A 41 -8.98 3.48 18.82
C LEU A 41 -9.57 4.89 18.95
N LYS A 42 -9.77 5.37 20.18
CA LYS A 42 -10.35 6.69 20.42
C LYS A 42 -9.44 7.83 19.92
N ASP A 43 -8.14 7.68 20.14
CA ASP A 43 -7.16 8.66 19.68
C ASP A 43 -7.00 8.59 18.16
N GLN A 44 -6.97 7.38 17.59
CA GLN A 44 -6.93 7.14 16.15
C GLN A 44 -8.13 7.80 15.42
N LEU A 45 -9.35 7.62 15.91
CA LEU A 45 -10.54 8.26 15.33
C LEU A 45 -10.45 9.77 15.35
N ARG A 46 -9.91 10.36 16.46
CA ARG A 46 -9.69 11.80 16.57
C ARG A 46 -8.61 12.31 15.62
N GLU A 47 -7.57 11.51 15.39
CA GLU A 47 -6.50 11.81 14.42
C GLU A 47 -7.03 11.76 13.00
N LEU A 48 -7.88 10.78 12.67
CA LEU A 48 -8.51 10.62 11.36
C LEU A 48 -9.42 11.80 10.99
N GLU A 49 -10.20 12.33 11.94
CA GLU A 49 -11.05 13.51 11.74
C GLU A 49 -10.25 14.75 11.32
N LYS A 50 -9.00 14.84 11.77
CA LYS A 50 -8.08 15.97 11.51
C LYS A 50 -7.08 15.67 10.39
N ASP A 51 -7.16 14.50 9.78
CA ASP A 51 -6.24 14.11 8.73
C ASP A 51 -6.51 14.91 7.45
N SER A 52 -5.51 15.69 7.01
CA SER A 52 -5.65 16.56 5.84
C SER A 52 -5.86 15.79 4.54
N PHE A 53 -5.37 14.55 4.45
CA PHE A 53 -5.60 13.73 3.27
C PHE A 53 -7.04 13.20 3.25
N VAL A 54 -7.56 12.73 4.37
CA VAL A 54 -8.97 12.31 4.50
C VAL A 54 -9.91 13.48 4.24
N GLN A 55 -9.60 14.67 4.76
CA GLN A 55 -10.38 15.89 4.47
C GLN A 55 -10.39 16.21 2.98
N TYR A 56 -9.24 16.16 2.34
CA TYR A 56 -9.13 16.34 0.88
C TYR A 56 -9.98 15.32 0.10
N LEU A 57 -9.96 14.03 0.47
CA LEU A 57 -10.79 13.04 -0.19
C LEU A 57 -12.29 13.30 0.00
N ASN A 58 -12.69 13.78 1.18
CA ASN A 58 -14.07 14.18 1.45
C ASN A 58 -14.50 15.39 0.58
N GLU A 59 -13.62 16.37 0.42
CA GLU A 59 -13.86 17.52 -0.49
C GLU A 59 -14.05 17.04 -1.92
N CYS A 60 -13.18 16.15 -2.42
CA CYS A 60 -13.35 15.55 -3.75
C CYS A 60 -14.70 14.82 -3.91
N ARG A 61 -15.16 14.11 -2.87
CA ARG A 61 -16.47 13.45 -2.91
C ARG A 61 -17.63 14.43 -2.98
N GLU A 62 -17.56 15.53 -2.25
CA GLU A 62 -18.60 16.58 -2.30
C GLU A 62 -18.64 17.27 -3.67
N GLU A 63 -17.51 17.57 -4.29
CA GLU A 63 -17.44 18.13 -5.65
C GLU A 63 -18.14 17.23 -6.69
N TRP A 64 -17.98 15.91 -6.56
CA TRP A 64 -18.54 14.94 -7.49
C TRP A 64 -19.95 14.46 -7.13
N LYS A 65 -20.50 14.88 -6.01
CA LYS A 65 -21.79 14.40 -5.46
C LYS A 65 -22.96 14.53 -6.44
N ASN A 66 -22.99 15.59 -7.21
CA ASN A 66 -24.06 15.88 -8.15
C ASN A 66 -23.74 15.48 -9.59
N ASN A 67 -22.64 14.75 -9.81
CA ASN A 67 -22.29 14.30 -11.15
C ASN A 67 -23.24 13.17 -11.61
N PRO A 68 -24.02 13.35 -12.69
CA PRO A 68 -25.02 12.37 -13.13
C PRO A 68 -24.42 11.06 -13.65
N TYR A 69 -23.12 11.04 -13.94
CA TYR A 69 -22.41 9.86 -14.43
C TYR A 69 -21.76 9.06 -13.32
N ARG A 70 -21.79 9.54 -12.08
CA ARG A 70 -21.21 8.83 -10.94
C ARG A 70 -22.17 7.76 -10.42
N PRO A 71 -21.71 6.53 -10.18
CA PRO A 71 -22.53 5.49 -9.57
C PRO A 71 -23.06 5.92 -8.19
N ILE A 72 -24.35 5.64 -7.92
CA ILE A 72 -25.00 6.02 -6.66
C ILE A 72 -24.62 5.05 -5.54
N TYR A 73 -24.46 3.75 -5.86
CA TYR A 73 -24.26 2.68 -4.87
C TYR A 73 -23.00 1.84 -5.09
N HIS A 74 -22.27 2.02 -6.19
CA HIS A 74 -20.98 1.39 -6.36
C HIS A 74 -19.87 2.27 -5.78
N PHE A 75 -18.88 1.63 -5.15
CA PHE A 75 -17.70 2.35 -4.76
C PHE A 75 -16.99 2.94 -5.98
N SER A 76 -16.59 4.17 -5.88
CA SER A 76 -15.75 4.86 -6.87
C SER A 76 -14.65 5.60 -6.16
N SER A 77 -13.47 5.73 -6.77
CA SER A 77 -12.40 6.54 -6.19
C SER A 77 -12.85 7.99 -5.95
N PRO A 78 -12.50 8.60 -4.83
CA PRO A 78 -12.81 10.01 -4.58
C PRO A 78 -12.13 10.96 -5.55
N GLU A 79 -10.89 10.63 -5.93
CA GLU A 79 -10.12 11.31 -6.97
C GLU A 79 -9.49 10.28 -7.91
N SER A 80 -8.85 10.70 -8.98
CA SER A 80 -7.97 9.86 -9.80
C SER A 80 -8.55 8.48 -10.20
N ILE A 81 -7.69 7.57 -10.62
CA ILE A 81 -8.07 6.27 -11.19
C ILE A 81 -8.12 5.21 -10.09
N LEU A 82 -9.23 4.49 -10.05
CA LEU A 82 -9.38 3.25 -9.29
C LEU A 82 -9.03 2.09 -10.22
N HIS A 83 -8.06 1.27 -9.81
CA HIS A 83 -7.75 0.03 -10.47
C HIS A 83 -8.33 -1.16 -9.69
N ASP A 84 -7.58 -2.27 -9.55
CA ASP A 84 -8.09 -3.51 -8.98
C ASP A 84 -8.53 -3.36 -7.52
N PRO A 85 -9.69 -3.88 -7.13
CA PRO A 85 -10.00 -4.13 -5.74
C PRO A 85 -9.12 -5.29 -5.23
N ASN A 86 -8.33 -5.03 -4.18
CA ASN A 86 -7.30 -5.96 -3.71
C ASN A 86 -7.72 -6.78 -2.49
N GLY A 87 -8.69 -6.32 -1.76
CA GLY A 87 -9.17 -7.05 -0.60
C GLY A 87 -10.41 -6.41 -0.03
N LEU A 88 -11.46 -7.20 0.06
CA LEU A 88 -12.66 -6.87 0.79
C LEU A 88 -12.75 -7.80 1.98
N CYS A 89 -12.71 -7.27 3.19
CA CYS A 89 -12.82 -8.07 4.40
C CYS A 89 -13.72 -7.39 5.45
N TYR A 90 -14.33 -8.22 6.30
CA TYR A 90 -15.07 -7.72 7.46
C TYR A 90 -14.16 -7.76 8.68
N TRP A 91 -13.91 -6.59 9.28
CA TRP A 91 -13.01 -6.45 10.42
C TRP A 91 -13.51 -5.35 11.36
N GLN A 92 -13.44 -5.59 12.66
CA GLN A 92 -13.87 -4.64 13.70
C GLN A 92 -15.26 -4.03 13.48
N GLY A 93 -16.21 -4.83 12.98
CA GLY A 93 -17.61 -4.41 12.80
C GLY A 93 -17.91 -3.65 11.50
N ASN A 94 -16.95 -3.51 10.61
CA ASN A 94 -17.10 -2.83 9.32
C ASN A 94 -16.52 -3.64 8.17
N TRP A 95 -16.98 -3.35 6.97
CA TRP A 95 -16.40 -3.78 5.73
C TRP A 95 -15.25 -2.86 5.35
N HIS A 96 -14.08 -3.42 5.09
CA HIS A 96 -12.90 -2.71 4.63
C HIS A 96 -12.61 -3.10 3.20
N LEU A 97 -12.52 -2.09 2.33
CA LEU A 97 -12.13 -2.24 0.93
C LEU A 97 -10.74 -1.64 0.73
N PHE A 98 -9.83 -2.47 0.25
CA PHE A 98 -8.52 -2.05 -0.21
C PHE A 98 -8.48 -2.14 -1.73
N TYR A 99 -7.87 -1.16 -2.38
CA TYR A 99 -7.87 -1.06 -3.84
C TYR A 99 -6.60 -0.40 -4.36
N GLN A 100 -6.19 -0.75 -5.56
CA GLN A 100 -5.10 -0.06 -6.22
C GLN A 100 -5.51 1.38 -6.52
N TYR A 101 -4.67 2.32 -6.11
CA TYR A 101 -4.93 3.73 -6.11
C TYR A 101 -3.72 4.52 -6.59
N LEU A 102 -3.94 5.41 -7.56
CA LEU A 102 -2.93 6.36 -8.02
C LEU A 102 -3.28 7.75 -7.50
N PRO A 103 -2.69 8.22 -6.40
CA PRO A 103 -2.93 9.56 -5.91
C PRO A 103 -2.43 10.61 -6.91
N SER A 104 -3.14 11.73 -7.05
CA SER A 104 -2.80 12.80 -7.99
C SER A 104 -1.40 13.39 -7.80
N LYS A 105 -0.87 13.31 -6.59
CA LYS A 105 0.47 13.81 -6.22
C LYS A 105 1.61 12.80 -6.41
N ASP A 106 1.28 11.51 -6.56
CA ASP A 106 2.27 10.45 -6.80
C ASP A 106 1.66 9.35 -7.67
N PHE A 107 1.97 9.35 -8.97
CA PHE A 107 1.40 8.42 -9.96
C PHE A 107 1.92 6.98 -9.86
N ARG A 108 2.40 6.56 -8.69
CA ARG A 108 2.73 5.17 -8.41
C ARG A 108 1.54 4.49 -7.74
N GLN A 109 1.39 3.19 -7.96
CA GLN A 109 0.33 2.40 -7.33
C GLN A 109 0.56 2.30 -5.82
N HIS A 110 -0.39 2.80 -5.08
CA HIS A 110 -0.59 2.62 -3.64
C HIS A 110 -1.77 1.68 -3.42
N TRP A 111 -2.08 1.35 -2.18
CA TRP A 111 -3.39 0.83 -1.82
C TRP A 111 -4.19 1.89 -1.09
N GLY A 112 -5.28 2.31 -1.70
CA GLY A 112 -6.31 3.09 -1.06
C GLY A 112 -7.08 2.24 -0.05
N HIS A 113 -7.80 2.88 0.85
CA HIS A 113 -8.58 2.23 1.89
C HIS A 113 -9.91 2.95 2.06
N ALA A 114 -10.98 2.21 2.06
CA ALA A 114 -12.30 2.71 2.39
C ALA A 114 -13.01 1.75 3.35
N VAL A 115 -13.91 2.29 4.15
CA VAL A 115 -14.69 1.53 5.14
C VAL A 115 -16.18 1.77 4.96
N SER A 116 -16.97 0.72 5.13
CA SER A 116 -18.43 0.77 5.08
C SER A 116 -19.08 -0.13 6.12
N HIS A 117 -20.20 0.31 6.66
CA HIS A 117 -21.02 -0.52 7.53
C HIS A 117 -21.98 -1.43 6.73
N ASP A 118 -22.39 -1.03 5.56
CA ASP A 118 -23.47 -1.63 4.76
C ASP A 118 -23.12 -1.98 3.33
N LEU A 119 -21.86 -1.80 2.90
CA LEU A 119 -21.36 -1.98 1.53
C LEU A 119 -21.92 -0.96 0.50
N ILE A 120 -22.69 0.01 0.94
CA ILE A 120 -23.31 1.05 0.10
C ILE A 120 -22.68 2.41 0.42
N HIS A 121 -22.66 2.77 1.69
CA HIS A 121 -22.12 4.04 2.15
C HIS A 121 -20.67 3.87 2.60
N TRP A 122 -19.75 4.44 1.83
CA TRP A 122 -18.32 4.32 2.03
C TRP A 122 -17.72 5.61 2.57
N LYS A 123 -16.77 5.45 3.50
CA LYS A 123 -15.90 6.53 3.97
C LYS A 123 -14.47 6.22 3.58
N ASP A 124 -13.76 7.22 3.07
CA ASP A 124 -12.35 7.08 2.77
C ASP A 124 -11.52 7.14 4.05
N LEU A 125 -10.50 6.33 4.08
CA LEU A 125 -9.48 6.29 5.11
C LEU A 125 -8.11 6.65 4.50
N PRO A 126 -7.09 6.88 5.32
CA PRO A 126 -5.73 7.08 4.82
C PRO A 126 -5.27 5.92 3.95
N ILE A 127 -4.32 6.18 3.07
CA ILE A 127 -3.69 5.17 2.23
C ILE A 127 -3.17 4.03 3.12
N ALA A 128 -3.54 2.79 2.78
CA ALA A 128 -3.16 1.61 3.53
C ALA A 128 -1.73 1.16 3.26
N LEU A 129 -1.29 1.18 1.99
CA LEU A 129 0.06 0.78 1.60
C LEU A 129 0.70 1.85 0.71
N TYR A 130 1.95 2.13 1.01
CA TYR A 130 2.79 3.08 0.29
C TYR A 130 3.94 2.32 -0.36
N PRO A 131 4.27 2.58 -1.64
CA PRO A 131 5.39 1.93 -2.27
C PRO A 131 6.70 2.37 -1.61
N SER A 132 7.35 1.43 -0.91
CA SER A 132 8.66 1.57 -0.29
C SER A 132 9.06 0.26 0.41
N PRO A 133 10.10 -0.47 0.00
CA PRO A 133 11.13 -0.14 -0.99
C PRO A 133 10.75 -0.40 -2.45
N GLU A 134 9.61 -1.06 -2.70
CA GLU A 134 9.13 -1.33 -4.06
C GLU A 134 8.76 -0.04 -4.81
N ASN A 135 8.74 -0.14 -6.14
CA ASN A 135 8.30 0.97 -6.99
C ASN A 135 6.79 1.18 -6.92
N MET A 136 6.01 0.10 -6.89
CA MET A 136 4.55 0.13 -6.85
C MET A 136 3.99 -1.04 -6.03
N CYS A 137 2.85 -0.82 -5.36
CA CYS A 137 2.06 -1.87 -4.71
C CYS A 137 0.98 -2.37 -5.68
N TYR A 138 1.18 -3.54 -6.29
CA TYR A 138 0.23 -4.09 -7.25
C TYR A 138 -0.82 -4.97 -6.57
N SER A 139 -1.52 -5.77 -7.37
CA SER A 139 -2.65 -6.59 -6.93
C SER A 139 -2.28 -7.56 -5.82
N GLY A 140 -3.25 -7.87 -5.00
CA GLY A 140 -3.07 -8.76 -3.86
C GLY A 140 -4.37 -9.16 -3.21
N ALA A 141 -4.26 -9.59 -1.96
CA ALA A 141 -5.38 -10.02 -1.13
C ALA A 141 -5.17 -9.63 0.32
N THR A 142 -6.24 -9.67 1.10
CA THR A 142 -6.21 -9.40 2.54
C THR A 142 -6.78 -10.55 3.35
N LEU A 143 -6.22 -10.76 4.54
CA LEU A 143 -6.71 -11.69 5.55
C LEU A 143 -6.94 -10.91 6.85
N ALA A 144 -8.20 -10.88 7.31
CA ALA A 144 -8.55 -10.27 8.59
C ALA A 144 -8.28 -11.24 9.75
N GLU A 145 -7.51 -10.78 10.73
CA GLU A 145 -7.31 -11.42 12.02
C GLU A 145 -7.97 -10.57 13.14
N LYS A 146 -7.91 -11.02 14.36
CA LYS A 146 -8.56 -10.36 15.49
C LYS A 146 -8.09 -8.90 15.68
N ASP A 147 -6.79 -8.65 15.56
CA ASP A 147 -6.13 -7.39 15.91
C ASP A 147 -5.45 -6.67 14.74
N LYS A 148 -5.54 -7.25 13.55
CA LYS A 148 -4.88 -6.74 12.35
C LYS A 148 -5.48 -7.27 11.07
N VAL A 149 -5.19 -6.62 9.96
CA VAL A 149 -5.38 -7.17 8.62
C VAL A 149 -4.01 -7.44 8.01
N ILE A 150 -3.79 -8.64 7.50
CA ILE A 150 -2.59 -9.00 6.76
C ILE A 150 -2.87 -8.73 5.28
N ALA A 151 -2.03 -7.93 4.64
CA ALA A 151 -2.06 -7.70 3.21
C ALA A 151 -0.90 -8.45 2.55
N MET A 152 -1.20 -9.19 1.48
CA MET A 152 -0.22 -9.82 0.60
C MET A 152 -0.39 -9.25 -0.80
N TYR A 153 0.67 -8.77 -1.41
CA TYR A 153 0.62 -8.11 -2.72
C TYR A 153 1.92 -8.28 -3.50
N TYR A 154 1.86 -8.02 -4.79
CA TYR A 154 3.05 -8.01 -5.63
C TYR A 154 3.74 -6.64 -5.57
N GLY A 155 4.97 -6.63 -5.05
CA GLY A 155 5.85 -5.45 -5.03
C GLY A 155 6.62 -5.34 -6.35
N VAL A 156 6.33 -4.32 -7.13
CA VAL A 156 7.00 -4.12 -8.44
C VAL A 156 8.46 -3.81 -8.24
N ASP A 157 9.30 -4.41 -9.08
CA ASP A 157 10.77 -4.30 -9.11
C ASP A 157 11.50 -4.96 -7.92
N LEU A 158 10.80 -5.51 -6.95
CA LEU A 158 11.39 -6.44 -5.98
C LEU A 158 11.38 -7.88 -6.52
N GLY A 159 10.50 -8.16 -7.50
CA GLY A 159 10.32 -9.49 -8.06
C GLY A 159 9.67 -10.50 -7.12
N ASP A 160 9.14 -10.05 -5.99
CA ASP A 160 8.64 -10.88 -4.90
C ASP A 160 7.25 -10.50 -4.44
N ILE A 161 6.61 -11.44 -3.73
CA ILE A 161 5.38 -11.20 -2.97
C ILE A 161 5.74 -10.57 -1.64
N VAL A 162 5.19 -9.39 -1.39
CA VAL A 162 5.35 -8.67 -0.13
C VAL A 162 4.18 -8.98 0.78
N ALA A 163 4.47 -9.24 2.05
CA ALA A 163 3.45 -9.37 3.09
C ALA A 163 3.66 -8.29 4.17
N THR A 164 2.60 -7.58 4.51
CA THR A 164 2.62 -6.55 5.53
C THR A 164 1.34 -6.56 6.37
N THR A 165 1.30 -5.78 7.43
CA THR A 165 0.15 -5.70 8.33
C THR A 165 -0.43 -4.29 8.39
N ILE A 166 -1.76 -4.21 8.32
CA ILE A 166 -2.54 -2.99 8.52
C ILE A 166 -3.21 -3.10 9.89
N ARG A 167 -3.00 -2.09 10.75
CA ARG A 167 -3.45 -2.12 12.16
C ARG A 167 -4.30 -0.92 12.57
N TYR A 168 -4.70 -0.09 11.64
CA TYR A 168 -5.55 1.05 11.95
C TYR A 168 -6.92 0.90 11.33
N TYR A 169 -7.86 1.52 12.02
CA TYR A 169 -9.28 1.53 11.68
C TYR A 169 -9.53 2.40 10.45
#